data_b30f0b8b5e6b83faecacd30e5b297ff8
#
_entry.id   b30f0b8b5e6b83faecacd30e5b297ff8
#
_cell.length_a   1.000
_cell.length_b   1.000
_cell.length_c   1.000
_cell.angle_alpha   90.00
_cell.angle_beta   90.00
_cell.angle_gamma   90.00
#
_symmetry.space_group_name_H-M   'P 1'
#
loop_
_entity.id
_entity.type
_entity.pdbx_description
1 polymer ?
#
loop_
_entity_poly.entity_id
_entity_poly.type
_entity_poly.pdbx_seq_one_letter_code
_entity_poly.pdbx_strand_id
1 'polypeptide(L)'
;MASPRSPYAIDFSLILAHNLREKDGGEGMRAFHYSALREQKWDSEMLGLVAAIYKEAGKQELYLKQRPAELEKLVGIAKIQSTESSNAIEGIVTTSTRIKQLVEEKTTPRNRDEQEIAGYRDALAIIHENFDAIPITQNIILQLHKILYNQMNNPMAGKIKNVQNYITATGPDGQPKLLFTPLAPYETAQALDAICAECNRVIGNMEVEPLLVIPVFIHDFLCIHPFNDGNGRMSRLLTTLLLYRSGFFVGKYISLEAKIAKNKDLYYEALAQSQNGWHEGAEDVVPFIKYLLGTVLAAYKDFADRFALVETKLPALETVRRATLQKIGRFTKQDIRALCPSLSTSAIESALRTLVATGELKREGRGRSTCYYRLK
;
A
#
# COMPACT_ATOMS: atom_id res chain seq x y z
N MET A 1 -11.69 19.72 19.30
CA MET A 1 -12.65 19.48 18.21
C MET A 1 -12.12 18.30 17.44
N ALA A 2 -12.77 17.15 17.56
CA ALA A 2 -12.42 15.93 16.86
C ALA A 2 -12.76 16.09 15.38
N SER A 3 -11.81 15.75 14.50
CA SER A 3 -12.03 15.64 13.05
C SER A 3 -13.13 14.61 12.77
N PRO A 4 -14.06 14.84 11.84
CA PRO A 4 -15.08 13.86 11.50
C PRO A 4 -14.39 12.58 11.00
N ARG A 5 -14.75 11.44 11.59
CA ARG A 5 -14.31 10.11 11.13
C ARG A 5 -14.81 9.91 9.72
N SER A 6 -13.93 9.41 8.84
CA SER A 6 -14.29 8.99 7.48
C SER A 6 -15.47 8.01 7.54
N PRO A 7 -16.47 8.12 6.67
CA PRO A 7 -17.60 7.19 6.64
C PRO A 7 -17.23 5.74 6.32
N TYR A 8 -15.97 5.47 6.00
CA TYR A 8 -15.41 4.14 5.69
C TYR A 8 -14.40 3.65 6.74
N ALA A 9 -14.57 3.99 8.03
CA ALA A 9 -13.80 3.37 9.09
C ALA A 9 -14.23 1.90 9.20
N ILE A 10 -13.39 0.98 8.72
CA ILE A 10 -13.61 -0.47 8.83
C ILE A 10 -13.26 -0.88 10.25
N ASP A 11 -14.25 -1.31 11.02
CA ASP A 11 -14.06 -1.88 12.34
C ASP A 11 -14.04 -3.40 12.22
N PHE A 12 -12.90 -4.02 12.53
CA PHE A 12 -12.68 -5.46 12.43
C PHE A 12 -13.05 -6.23 13.70
N SER A 13 -13.63 -5.57 14.71
CA SER A 13 -13.96 -6.21 15.98
C SER A 13 -15.45 -6.50 16.11
N LEU A 14 -15.76 -7.81 16.15
CA LEU A 14 -16.95 -8.45 16.73
C LEU A 14 -18.32 -8.11 16.12
N ILE A 15 -18.83 -9.04 15.31
CA ILE A 15 -20.29 -9.30 15.25
C ILE A 15 -20.54 -10.76 15.59
N LEU A 16 -21.16 -10.95 16.76
CA LEU A 16 -21.81 -12.20 17.16
C LEU A 16 -22.90 -12.59 16.16
N ALA A 17 -22.93 -13.88 15.85
CA ALA A 17 -23.86 -14.52 14.97
C ALA A 17 -25.32 -14.08 15.18
N HIS A 18 -25.94 -13.57 14.12
CA HIS A 18 -27.39 -13.58 13.97
C HIS A 18 -27.74 -14.37 12.71
N ASN A 19 -28.52 -15.41 12.92
CA ASN A 19 -29.00 -16.39 11.96
C ASN A 19 -29.30 -15.83 10.57
N LEU A 20 -28.45 -16.14 9.60
CA LEU A 20 -28.79 -16.14 8.19
C LEU A 20 -28.92 -17.61 7.77
N ARG A 21 -30.09 -17.96 7.29
CA ARG A 21 -30.39 -19.28 6.71
C ARG A 21 -29.41 -19.56 5.59
N GLU A 22 -28.65 -20.64 5.75
CA GLU A 22 -27.87 -21.27 4.70
C GLU A 22 -28.79 -21.51 3.48
N LYS A 23 -28.42 -20.94 2.35
CA LYS A 23 -28.85 -21.47 1.07
C LYS A 23 -27.87 -22.59 0.74
N ASP A 24 -28.31 -23.83 1.00
CA ASP A 24 -27.75 -25.03 0.39
C ASP A 24 -27.92 -24.92 -1.13
N GLY A 25 -26.83 -24.55 -1.81
CA GLY A 25 -26.65 -24.71 -3.22
C GLY A 25 -25.27 -25.30 -3.41
N GLY A 26 -25.19 -26.58 -3.74
CA GLY A 26 -23.96 -27.29 -4.06
C GLY A 26 -23.33 -26.74 -5.38
N GLU A 27 -22.80 -25.53 -5.35
CA GLU A 27 -21.96 -24.99 -6.40
C GLU A 27 -20.51 -25.32 -6.07
N GLY A 28 -19.79 -25.90 -7.03
CA GLY A 28 -18.37 -26.20 -6.91
C GLY A 28 -17.59 -24.93 -6.58
N MET A 29 -16.48 -25.07 -5.83
CA MET A 29 -15.61 -23.94 -5.48
C MET A 29 -15.26 -23.11 -6.71
N ARG A 30 -15.24 -21.76 -6.55
CA ARG A 30 -14.84 -20.82 -7.59
C ARG A 30 -13.52 -21.23 -8.23
N ALA A 31 -13.49 -21.28 -9.56
CA ALA A 31 -12.28 -21.48 -10.35
C ALA A 31 -11.59 -20.14 -10.63
N PHE A 32 -10.26 -20.12 -10.58
CA PHE A 32 -9.44 -18.94 -10.86
C PHE A 32 -8.71 -19.13 -12.18
N HIS A 33 -8.96 -18.25 -13.16
CA HIS A 33 -8.43 -18.34 -14.52
C HIS A 33 -7.83 -17.00 -14.97
N TYR A 34 -6.62 -16.68 -14.53
CA TYR A 34 -5.96 -15.41 -14.89
C TYR A 34 -5.58 -15.33 -16.38
N SER A 35 -5.45 -16.46 -17.06
CA SER A 35 -5.27 -16.49 -18.52
C SER A 35 -6.43 -15.84 -19.29
N ALA A 36 -7.66 -15.79 -18.71
CA ALA A 36 -8.81 -15.10 -19.32
C ALA A 36 -8.56 -13.60 -19.54
N LEU A 37 -7.65 -12.99 -18.78
CA LEU A 37 -7.24 -11.59 -18.95
C LEU A 37 -6.63 -11.30 -20.34
N ARG A 38 -6.16 -12.32 -21.06
CA ARG A 38 -5.67 -12.20 -22.46
C ARG A 38 -6.76 -11.84 -23.45
N GLU A 39 -7.97 -12.34 -23.20
CA GLU A 39 -9.11 -12.18 -24.09
C GLU A 39 -9.91 -10.91 -23.76
N GLN A 40 -9.62 -10.28 -22.61
CA GLN A 40 -10.28 -9.05 -22.20
C GLN A 40 -9.89 -7.88 -23.09
N LYS A 41 -10.87 -7.07 -23.49
CA LYS A 41 -10.62 -5.83 -24.22
C LYS A 41 -10.15 -4.75 -23.26
N TRP A 42 -8.93 -4.30 -23.45
CA TRP A 42 -8.35 -3.20 -22.67
C TRP A 42 -8.54 -1.87 -23.38
N ASP A 43 -9.00 -0.85 -22.65
CA ASP A 43 -9.16 0.49 -23.17
C ASP A 43 -7.81 1.24 -23.29
N SER A 44 -7.83 2.40 -23.97
CA SER A 44 -6.63 3.22 -24.17
C SER A 44 -6.03 3.73 -22.86
N GLU A 45 -6.84 3.92 -21.80
CA GLU A 45 -6.37 4.34 -20.50
C GLU A 45 -5.53 3.24 -19.84
N MET A 46 -6.00 1.99 -19.87
CA MET A 46 -5.26 0.84 -19.32
C MET A 46 -3.93 0.63 -20.04
N LEU A 47 -3.95 0.65 -21.37
CA LEU A 47 -2.72 0.54 -22.17
C LEU A 47 -1.76 1.70 -21.87
N GLY A 48 -2.29 2.91 -21.71
CA GLY A 48 -1.51 4.08 -21.32
C GLY A 48 -0.87 3.96 -19.93
N LEU A 49 -1.57 3.41 -18.94
CA LEU A 49 -1.04 3.16 -17.59
C LEU A 49 0.12 2.16 -17.64
N VAL A 50 -0.06 1.01 -18.29
CA VAL A 50 0.98 -0.02 -18.42
C VAL A 50 2.22 0.56 -19.12
N ALA A 51 2.04 1.20 -20.28
CA ALA A 51 3.15 1.80 -21.03
C ALA A 51 3.89 2.88 -20.22
N ALA A 52 3.16 3.72 -19.47
CA ALA A 52 3.75 4.75 -18.62
C ALA A 52 4.56 4.15 -17.47
N ILE A 53 4.07 3.07 -16.83
CA ILE A 53 4.81 2.37 -15.77
C ILE A 53 6.12 1.81 -16.30
N TYR A 54 6.12 1.10 -17.44
CA TYR A 54 7.34 0.58 -18.06
C TYR A 54 8.34 1.67 -18.42
N LYS A 55 7.86 2.79 -18.97
CA LYS A 55 8.70 3.94 -19.29
C LYS A 55 9.39 4.49 -18.04
N GLU A 56 8.67 4.67 -16.96
CA GLU A 56 9.24 5.19 -15.71
C GLU A 56 10.11 4.16 -15.00
N ALA A 57 9.79 2.87 -15.06
CA ALA A 57 10.64 1.79 -14.55
C ALA A 57 12.00 1.74 -15.26
N GLY A 58 12.01 1.87 -16.59
CA GLY A 58 13.24 1.96 -17.36
C GLY A 58 14.11 3.18 -16.98
N LYS A 59 13.49 4.34 -16.71
CA LYS A 59 14.21 5.51 -16.18
C LYS A 59 14.79 5.24 -14.79
N GLN A 60 14.02 4.60 -13.90
CA GLN A 60 14.48 4.25 -12.56
C GLN A 60 15.74 3.39 -12.63
N GLU A 61 15.80 2.41 -13.52
CA GLU A 61 16.98 1.56 -13.68
C GLU A 61 18.24 2.35 -14.03
N LEU A 62 18.13 3.37 -14.88
CA LEU A 62 19.23 4.27 -15.19
C LEU A 62 19.69 5.05 -13.96
N TYR A 63 18.75 5.56 -13.17
CA TYR A 63 19.04 6.32 -11.94
C TYR A 63 19.73 5.46 -10.87
N LEU A 64 19.33 4.19 -10.75
CA LEU A 64 19.95 3.24 -9.81
C LEU A 64 21.44 3.04 -10.07
N LYS A 65 21.85 3.05 -11.33
CA LYS A 65 23.27 2.91 -11.74
C LYS A 65 24.11 4.16 -11.46
N GLN A 66 23.46 5.33 -11.37
CA GLN A 66 24.16 6.61 -11.30
C GLN A 66 24.41 7.12 -9.86
N ARG A 67 23.52 6.84 -8.91
CA ARG A 67 23.49 7.46 -7.58
C ARG A 67 23.08 6.55 -6.43
N PRO A 68 23.86 5.51 -6.09
CA PRO A 68 23.45 4.53 -5.07
C PRO A 68 23.31 5.11 -3.65
N ALA A 69 24.15 6.05 -3.24
CA ALA A 69 24.14 6.60 -1.88
C ALA A 69 22.91 7.46 -1.57
N GLU A 70 22.44 8.23 -2.55
CA GLU A 70 21.23 9.04 -2.43
C GLU A 70 19.98 8.15 -2.37
N LEU A 71 20.01 7.05 -3.10
CA LEU A 71 18.92 6.08 -3.12
C LEU A 71 18.76 5.30 -1.82
N GLU A 72 19.86 5.01 -1.11
CA GLU A 72 19.77 4.40 0.23
C GLU A 72 18.96 5.24 1.21
N LYS A 73 19.09 6.58 1.15
CA LYS A 73 18.27 7.47 1.98
C LYS A 73 16.78 7.37 1.66
N LEU A 74 16.43 7.23 0.36
CA LEU A 74 15.05 7.03 -0.05
C LEU A 74 14.52 5.69 0.47
N VAL A 75 15.32 4.62 0.43
CA VAL A 75 14.93 3.30 0.98
C VAL A 75 14.57 3.40 2.46
N GLY A 76 15.41 4.05 3.28
CA GLY A 76 15.12 4.25 4.70
C GLY A 76 13.81 4.98 4.95
N ILE A 77 13.57 6.07 4.20
CA ILE A 77 12.33 6.85 4.30
C ILE A 77 11.12 6.03 3.85
N ALA A 78 11.23 5.31 2.73
CA ALA A 78 10.15 4.47 2.23
C ALA A 78 9.78 3.37 3.24
N LYS A 79 10.76 2.69 3.87
CA LYS A 79 10.53 1.69 4.92
C LYS A 79 9.72 2.26 6.10
N ILE A 80 10.08 3.46 6.57
CA ILE A 80 9.35 4.14 7.65
C ILE A 80 7.92 4.44 7.21
N GLN A 81 7.76 5.07 6.05
CA GLN A 81 6.45 5.47 5.53
C GLN A 81 5.55 4.27 5.25
N SER A 82 6.08 3.19 4.68
CA SER A 82 5.34 1.97 4.39
C SER A 82 4.86 1.31 5.68
N THR A 83 5.74 1.21 6.69
CA THR A 83 5.40 0.64 7.99
C THR A 83 4.34 1.48 8.71
N GLU A 84 4.51 2.81 8.75
CA GLU A 84 3.54 3.73 9.36
C GLU A 84 2.18 3.66 8.66
N SER A 85 2.17 3.84 7.35
CA SER A 85 0.94 3.99 6.57
C SER A 85 0.12 2.71 6.48
N SER A 86 0.78 1.55 6.29
CA SER A 86 0.07 0.27 6.23
C SER A 86 -0.64 -0.05 7.54
N ASN A 87 -0.04 0.23 8.68
CA ASN A 87 -0.68 0.04 9.97
C ASN A 87 -1.76 1.11 10.24
N ALA A 88 -1.52 2.37 9.87
CA ALA A 88 -2.49 3.44 10.04
C ALA A 88 -3.79 3.25 9.22
N ILE A 89 -3.72 2.59 8.06
CA ILE A 89 -4.90 2.20 7.27
C ILE A 89 -5.83 1.30 8.12
N GLU A 90 -5.26 0.43 8.93
CA GLU A 90 -5.99 -0.49 9.83
C GLU A 90 -6.30 0.13 11.20
N GLY A 91 -5.98 1.42 11.41
CA GLY A 91 -6.21 2.10 12.69
C GLY A 91 -5.13 1.86 13.76
N ILE A 92 -4.06 1.14 13.42
CA ILE A 92 -2.93 0.85 14.31
C ILE A 92 -1.95 2.01 14.23
N VAL A 93 -1.78 2.77 15.31
CA VAL A 93 -1.02 4.02 15.29
C VAL A 93 -0.12 4.18 16.51
N THR A 94 1.00 4.87 16.30
CA THR A 94 1.87 5.40 17.37
C THR A 94 2.43 6.76 16.94
N THR A 95 3.28 7.37 17.76
CA THR A 95 3.87 8.67 17.39
C THR A 95 4.92 8.52 16.29
N SER A 96 5.09 9.54 15.43
CA SER A 96 6.09 9.51 14.35
C SER A 96 7.52 9.31 14.87
N THR A 97 7.84 9.78 16.08
CA THR A 97 9.12 9.49 16.75
C THR A 97 9.28 8.01 17.05
N ARG A 98 8.21 7.36 17.56
CA ARG A 98 8.24 5.93 17.87
C ARG A 98 8.31 5.08 16.60
N ILE A 99 7.58 5.44 15.54
CA ILE A 99 7.71 4.76 14.24
C ILE A 99 9.18 4.74 13.80
N LYS A 100 9.85 5.90 13.82
CA LYS A 100 11.26 5.98 13.46
C LYS A 100 12.14 5.08 14.33
N GLN A 101 11.96 5.11 15.65
CA GLN A 101 12.70 4.25 16.58
C GLN A 101 12.45 2.76 16.34
N LEU A 102 11.21 2.37 16.09
CA LEU A 102 10.85 0.98 15.81
C LEU A 102 11.46 0.50 14.49
N VAL A 103 11.49 1.34 13.45
CA VAL A 103 11.94 0.94 12.11
C VAL A 103 13.46 1.03 11.97
N GLU A 104 14.08 2.13 12.36
CA GLU A 104 15.53 2.35 12.19
C GLU A 104 16.36 1.74 13.34
N GLU A 105 15.94 1.99 14.59
CA GLU A 105 16.71 1.58 15.79
C GLU A 105 16.28 0.21 16.32
N LYS A 106 15.20 -0.37 15.77
CA LYS A 106 14.62 -1.67 16.19
C LYS A 106 14.39 -1.76 17.72
N THR A 107 13.94 -0.65 18.32
CA THR A 107 13.65 -0.59 19.75
C THR A 107 12.50 -1.54 20.12
N THR A 108 12.48 -2.01 21.37
CA THR A 108 11.42 -2.90 21.86
C THR A 108 10.04 -2.22 21.84
N PRO A 109 9.02 -2.89 21.29
CA PRO A 109 7.63 -2.41 21.32
C PRO A 109 7.11 -2.28 22.76
N ARG A 110 6.30 -1.25 23.03
CA ARG A 110 5.76 -0.93 24.37
C ARG A 110 4.33 -1.40 24.58
N ASN A 111 3.57 -1.57 23.49
CA ASN A 111 2.17 -1.95 23.51
C ASN A 111 1.83 -2.79 22.28
N ARG A 112 0.58 -3.21 22.17
CA ARG A 112 0.07 -4.04 21.07
C ARG A 112 0.28 -3.37 19.71
N ASP A 113 -0.09 -2.10 19.57
CA ASP A 113 0.04 -1.38 18.29
C ASP A 113 1.49 -1.34 17.81
N GLU A 114 2.43 -1.06 18.73
CA GLU A 114 3.87 -1.06 18.41
C GLU A 114 4.39 -2.47 18.07
N GLN A 115 3.82 -3.53 18.66
CA GLN A 115 4.14 -4.92 18.31
C GLN A 115 3.69 -5.25 16.88
N GLU A 116 2.49 -4.83 16.49
CA GLU A 116 1.96 -5.01 15.14
C GLU A 116 2.76 -4.20 14.10
N ILE A 117 3.15 -2.98 14.44
CA ILE A 117 4.03 -2.13 13.62
C ILE A 117 5.40 -2.79 13.42
N ALA A 118 5.99 -3.33 14.49
CA ALA A 118 7.28 -4.01 14.43
C ALA A 118 7.21 -5.29 13.57
N GLY A 119 6.12 -6.06 13.69
CA GLY A 119 5.91 -7.25 12.86
C GLY A 119 5.78 -6.91 11.37
N TYR A 120 5.06 -5.83 11.03
CA TYR A 120 4.99 -5.36 9.64
C TYR A 120 6.35 -4.93 9.10
N ARG A 121 7.14 -4.17 9.90
CA ARG A 121 8.52 -3.80 9.58
C ARG A 121 9.35 -5.03 9.24
N ASP A 122 9.28 -6.08 10.07
CA ASP A 122 10.08 -7.29 9.90
C ASP A 122 9.68 -8.05 8.62
N ALA A 123 8.38 -8.20 8.35
CA ALA A 123 7.90 -8.82 7.12
C ALA A 123 8.30 -8.02 5.87
N LEU A 124 8.18 -6.70 5.91
CA LEU A 124 8.58 -5.81 4.82
C LEU A 124 10.11 -5.89 4.58
N ALA A 125 10.92 -5.93 5.64
CA ALA A 125 12.38 -6.05 5.52
C ALA A 125 12.78 -7.34 4.81
N ILE A 126 12.16 -8.48 5.16
CA ILE A 126 12.40 -9.77 4.50
C ILE A 126 12.08 -9.69 3.01
N ILE A 127 10.95 -9.06 2.64
CA ILE A 127 10.58 -8.88 1.23
C ILE A 127 11.61 -8.00 0.51
N HIS A 128 12.01 -6.87 1.10
CA HIS A 128 13.00 -5.97 0.50
C HIS A 128 14.36 -6.60 0.25
N GLU A 129 14.75 -7.56 1.09
CA GLU A 129 16.07 -8.18 1.06
C GLU A 129 16.11 -9.48 0.26
N ASN A 130 14.96 -10.22 0.18
CA ASN A 130 14.95 -11.60 -0.34
C ASN A 130 13.84 -11.87 -1.36
N PHE A 131 13.22 -10.86 -1.97
CA PHE A 131 12.04 -11.01 -2.86
C PHE A 131 12.24 -12.04 -3.99
N ASP A 132 13.44 -12.17 -4.53
CA ASP A 132 13.81 -13.09 -5.60
C ASP A 132 13.76 -14.55 -5.16
N ALA A 133 14.10 -14.83 -3.90
CA ALA A 133 14.09 -16.16 -3.29
C ALA A 133 12.74 -16.53 -2.64
N ILE A 134 11.79 -15.59 -2.53
CA ILE A 134 10.49 -15.83 -1.90
C ILE A 134 9.47 -16.29 -2.95
N PRO A 135 9.07 -17.58 -3.01
CA PRO A 135 8.05 -18.03 -3.96
C PRO A 135 6.64 -17.61 -3.52
N ILE A 136 5.73 -17.48 -4.48
CA ILE A 136 4.31 -17.18 -4.20
C ILE A 136 3.58 -18.50 -3.98
N THR A 137 3.49 -18.91 -2.73
CA THR A 137 2.81 -20.14 -2.31
C THR A 137 2.01 -19.90 -1.05
N GLN A 138 0.97 -20.69 -0.84
CA GLN A 138 0.18 -20.65 0.39
C GLN A 138 1.09 -20.71 1.63
N ASN A 139 2.03 -21.65 1.68
CA ASN A 139 2.93 -21.81 2.83
C ASN A 139 3.75 -20.56 3.12
N ILE A 140 4.28 -19.89 2.10
CA ILE A 140 5.03 -18.64 2.26
C ILE A 140 4.11 -17.51 2.75
N ILE A 141 2.89 -17.43 2.24
CA ILE A 141 1.90 -16.44 2.71
C ILE A 141 1.60 -16.65 4.19
N LEU A 142 1.44 -17.91 4.62
CA LEU A 142 1.27 -18.24 6.04
C LEU A 142 2.51 -17.87 6.88
N GLN A 143 3.72 -18.08 6.37
CA GLN A 143 4.96 -17.70 7.06
C GLN A 143 5.08 -16.18 7.17
N LEU A 144 4.81 -15.41 6.12
CA LEU A 144 4.81 -13.95 6.18
C LEU A 144 3.78 -13.43 7.19
N HIS A 145 2.59 -14.04 7.22
CA HIS A 145 1.59 -13.70 8.24
C HIS A 145 2.05 -14.06 9.66
N LYS A 146 2.78 -15.16 9.84
CA LYS A 146 3.38 -15.49 11.14
C LYS A 146 4.42 -14.44 11.57
N ILE A 147 5.21 -13.93 10.63
CA ILE A 147 6.19 -12.87 10.88
C ILE A 147 5.49 -11.55 11.24
N LEU A 148 4.39 -11.22 10.59
CA LEU A 148 3.57 -10.04 10.91
C LEU A 148 3.16 -9.99 12.39
N TYR A 149 3.02 -11.14 13.03
CA TYR A 149 2.62 -11.28 14.44
C TYR A 149 3.74 -11.84 15.34
N ASN A 150 5.02 -11.82 14.90
CA ASN A 150 6.16 -12.42 15.63
C ASN A 150 6.44 -11.77 16.98
N GLN A 151 6.04 -10.50 17.16
CA GLN A 151 6.20 -9.75 18.42
C GLN A 151 5.02 -9.98 19.40
N MET A 152 4.04 -10.79 19.01
CA MET A 152 2.82 -11.02 19.76
C MET A 152 2.62 -12.50 20.04
N ASN A 153 2.01 -12.83 21.17
CA ASN A 153 1.53 -14.18 21.44
C ASN A 153 0.16 -14.41 20.77
N ASN A 154 0.14 -14.47 19.45
CA ASN A 154 -1.09 -14.70 18.66
C ASN A 154 -1.15 -16.17 18.21
N PRO A 155 -2.07 -16.98 18.75
CA PRO A 155 -2.18 -18.40 18.41
C PRO A 155 -2.65 -18.65 16.96
N MET A 156 -3.22 -17.63 16.29
CA MET A 156 -3.66 -17.68 14.89
C MET A 156 -2.61 -17.16 13.91
N ALA A 157 -1.45 -16.71 14.40
CA ALA A 157 -0.36 -16.26 13.53
C ALA A 157 0.11 -17.37 12.59
N GLY A 158 0.06 -17.12 11.30
CA GLY A 158 0.43 -18.09 10.26
C GLY A 158 -0.58 -19.21 10.03
N LYS A 159 -1.83 -19.06 10.49
CA LYS A 159 -2.89 -20.05 10.29
C LYS A 159 -4.04 -19.43 9.50
N ILE A 160 -4.66 -20.24 8.68
CA ILE A 160 -5.91 -19.88 7.99
C ILE A 160 -7.02 -19.67 9.02
N LYS A 161 -7.94 -18.78 8.72
CA LYS A 161 -9.10 -18.47 9.55
C LYS A 161 -9.90 -19.71 9.88
N ASN A 162 -10.42 -19.74 11.09
CA ASN A 162 -11.25 -20.81 11.61
C ASN A 162 -12.69 -20.38 11.91
N VAL A 163 -12.96 -19.08 11.74
CA VAL A 163 -14.29 -18.48 11.86
C VAL A 163 -14.61 -17.66 10.63
N GLN A 164 -15.90 -17.54 10.30
CA GLN A 164 -16.34 -16.67 9.22
C GLN A 164 -16.09 -15.22 9.60
N ASN A 165 -15.42 -14.50 8.72
CA ASN A 165 -15.24 -13.06 8.84
C ASN A 165 -16.15 -12.32 7.84
N TYR A 166 -16.45 -11.05 8.15
CA TYR A 166 -17.31 -10.20 7.37
C TYR A 166 -16.62 -8.86 7.17
N ILE A 167 -16.69 -8.32 5.96
CA ILE A 167 -16.20 -6.97 5.69
C ILE A 167 -17.37 -6.01 5.83
N THR A 168 -17.25 -5.11 6.81
CA THR A 168 -18.30 -4.15 7.15
C THR A 168 -17.80 -2.71 7.09
N ALA A 169 -18.69 -1.76 6.88
CA ALA A 169 -18.44 -0.34 7.07
C ALA A 169 -19.42 0.24 8.10
N THR A 170 -19.03 1.30 8.78
CA THR A 170 -19.94 2.03 9.66
C THR A 170 -20.85 2.93 8.82
N GLY A 171 -22.15 2.68 8.86
CA GLY A 171 -23.14 3.50 8.17
C GLY A 171 -23.27 4.91 8.78
N PRO A 172 -23.97 5.83 8.11
CA PRO A 172 -24.22 7.18 8.62
C PRO A 172 -24.97 7.19 9.96
N ASP A 173 -25.72 6.13 10.26
CA ASP A 173 -26.45 5.88 11.49
C ASP A 173 -25.59 5.25 12.61
N GLY A 174 -24.29 5.06 12.35
CA GLY A 174 -23.36 4.40 13.26
C GLY A 174 -23.50 2.87 13.31
N GLN A 175 -24.40 2.26 12.51
CA GLN A 175 -24.57 0.83 12.48
C GLN A 175 -23.62 0.17 11.46
N PRO A 176 -23.12 -1.06 11.74
CA PRO A 176 -22.31 -1.79 10.79
C PRO A 176 -23.17 -2.24 9.60
N LYS A 177 -22.74 -1.85 8.40
CA LYS A 177 -23.30 -2.32 7.14
C LYS A 177 -22.38 -3.37 6.53
N LEU A 178 -22.92 -4.55 6.21
CA LEU A 178 -22.17 -5.58 5.49
C LEU A 178 -21.83 -5.07 4.08
N LEU A 179 -20.56 -5.11 3.72
CA LEU A 179 -20.05 -4.77 2.39
C LEU A 179 -19.78 -6.03 1.56
N PHE A 180 -19.13 -7.03 2.17
CA PHE A 180 -18.75 -8.25 1.49
C PHE A 180 -18.62 -9.41 2.48
N THR A 181 -18.99 -10.61 2.05
CA THR A 181 -18.78 -11.86 2.80
C THR A 181 -17.69 -12.67 2.12
N PRO A 182 -16.46 -12.75 2.69
CA PRO A 182 -15.39 -13.57 2.16
C PRO A 182 -15.73 -15.07 2.12
N LEU A 183 -14.90 -15.87 1.45
CA LEU A 183 -15.07 -17.34 1.43
C LEU A 183 -15.17 -17.92 2.83
N ALA A 184 -15.89 -19.03 2.94
CA ALA A 184 -15.99 -19.78 4.17
C ALA A 184 -14.62 -20.38 4.59
N PRO A 185 -14.38 -20.60 5.90
CA PRO A 185 -13.10 -21.15 6.38
C PRO A 185 -12.68 -22.45 5.69
N TYR A 186 -13.62 -23.34 5.41
CA TYR A 186 -13.34 -24.65 4.80
C TYR A 186 -12.89 -24.56 3.32
N GLU A 187 -13.25 -23.48 2.59
CA GLU A 187 -12.85 -23.26 1.20
C GLU A 187 -11.53 -22.50 1.09
N THR A 188 -11.17 -21.77 2.15
CA THR A 188 -10.10 -20.75 2.13
C THR A 188 -8.73 -21.32 1.75
N ALA A 189 -8.35 -22.49 2.28
CA ALA A 189 -7.05 -23.10 2.03
C ALA A 189 -6.87 -23.45 0.55
N GLN A 190 -7.87 -24.11 -0.02
CA GLN A 190 -7.84 -24.55 -1.41
C GLN A 190 -7.87 -23.35 -2.37
N ALA A 191 -8.69 -22.34 -2.08
CA ALA A 191 -8.75 -21.12 -2.88
C ALA A 191 -7.41 -20.34 -2.86
N LEU A 192 -6.79 -20.22 -1.68
CA LEU A 192 -5.48 -19.54 -1.55
C LEU A 192 -4.39 -20.28 -2.33
N ASP A 193 -4.39 -21.61 -2.30
CA ASP A 193 -3.44 -22.41 -3.09
C ASP A 193 -3.68 -22.24 -4.59
N ALA A 194 -4.96 -22.26 -5.01
CA ALA A 194 -5.37 -22.10 -6.40
C ALA A 194 -4.92 -20.74 -7.00
N ILE A 195 -5.15 -19.62 -6.30
CA ILE A 195 -4.68 -18.31 -6.79
C ILE A 195 -3.17 -18.22 -6.87
N CYS A 196 -2.44 -18.83 -5.92
CA CYS A 196 -0.98 -18.88 -5.96
C CYS A 196 -0.47 -19.68 -7.17
N ALA A 197 -1.04 -20.85 -7.41
CA ALA A 197 -0.69 -21.72 -8.53
C ALA A 197 -0.96 -21.02 -9.87
N GLU A 198 -2.13 -20.41 -10.03
CA GLU A 198 -2.53 -19.74 -11.25
C GLU A 198 -1.67 -18.47 -11.51
N CYS A 199 -1.39 -17.67 -10.48
CA CYS A 199 -0.51 -16.51 -10.58
C CYS A 199 0.90 -16.92 -11.07
N ASN A 200 1.49 -17.94 -10.44
CA ASN A 200 2.82 -18.44 -10.82
C ASN A 200 2.83 -18.99 -12.25
N ARG A 201 1.78 -19.72 -12.63
CA ARG A 201 1.65 -20.31 -13.96
C ARG A 201 1.60 -19.23 -15.04
N VAL A 202 0.71 -18.26 -14.86
CA VAL A 202 0.45 -17.23 -15.89
C VAL A 202 1.62 -16.25 -16.01
N ILE A 203 2.23 -15.83 -14.91
CA ILE A 203 3.40 -14.94 -14.93
C ILE A 203 4.64 -15.72 -15.41
N GLY A 204 4.85 -16.94 -14.91
CA GLY A 204 6.01 -17.76 -15.27
C GLY A 204 6.05 -18.14 -16.74
N ASN A 205 4.90 -18.40 -17.36
CA ASN A 205 4.77 -18.68 -18.79
C ASN A 205 4.67 -17.42 -19.66
N MET A 206 4.70 -16.22 -19.07
CA MET A 206 4.48 -14.94 -19.77
C MET A 206 3.16 -14.91 -20.58
N GLU A 207 2.11 -15.55 -20.06
CA GLU A 207 0.82 -15.62 -20.73
C GLU A 207 0.05 -14.29 -20.67
N VAL A 208 0.18 -13.57 -19.54
CA VAL A 208 -0.46 -12.27 -19.31
C VAL A 208 0.56 -11.31 -18.68
N GLU A 209 0.42 -10.03 -18.98
CA GLU A 209 1.20 -8.93 -18.41
C GLU A 209 1.12 -8.93 -16.88
N PRO A 210 2.24 -9.00 -16.13
CA PRO A 210 2.24 -9.04 -14.68
C PRO A 210 1.50 -7.86 -14.02
N LEU A 211 1.57 -6.67 -14.61
CA LEU A 211 0.84 -5.49 -14.10
C LEU A 211 -0.68 -5.66 -14.14
N LEU A 212 -1.21 -6.57 -14.96
CA LEU A 212 -2.64 -6.92 -14.97
C LEU A 212 -2.93 -8.07 -14.00
N VAL A 213 -2.05 -9.06 -13.89
CA VAL A 213 -2.23 -10.23 -13.02
C VAL A 213 -2.13 -9.85 -11.54
N ILE A 214 -1.15 -9.02 -11.17
CA ILE A 214 -0.90 -8.63 -9.77
C ILE A 214 -2.14 -8.02 -9.10
N PRO A 215 -2.82 -7.01 -9.67
CA PRO A 215 -4.04 -6.48 -9.07
C PRO A 215 -5.13 -7.53 -8.90
N VAL A 216 -5.33 -8.42 -9.87
CA VAL A 216 -6.36 -9.47 -9.80
C VAL A 216 -6.03 -10.47 -8.68
N PHE A 217 -4.78 -10.91 -8.56
CA PHE A 217 -4.33 -11.75 -7.45
C PHE A 217 -4.59 -11.08 -6.09
N ILE A 218 -4.27 -9.80 -5.94
CA ILE A 218 -4.48 -9.06 -4.70
C ILE A 218 -5.98 -8.90 -4.40
N HIS A 219 -6.79 -8.66 -5.41
CA HIS A 219 -8.24 -8.59 -5.29
C HIS A 219 -8.82 -9.93 -4.82
N ASP A 220 -8.45 -11.04 -5.46
CA ASP A 220 -8.87 -12.38 -5.07
C ASP A 220 -8.41 -12.73 -3.66
N PHE A 221 -7.16 -12.39 -3.29
CA PHE A 221 -6.67 -12.57 -1.93
C PHE A 221 -7.54 -11.83 -0.90
N LEU A 222 -7.97 -10.61 -1.20
CA LEU A 222 -8.85 -9.83 -0.33
C LEU A 222 -10.27 -10.38 -0.28
N CYS A 223 -10.77 -10.97 -1.37
CA CYS A 223 -12.08 -11.62 -1.40
C CYS A 223 -12.08 -12.98 -0.67
N ILE A 224 -11.01 -13.77 -0.79
CA ILE A 224 -10.78 -14.99 -0.02
C ILE A 224 -10.66 -14.67 1.48
N HIS A 225 -9.92 -13.61 1.80
CA HIS A 225 -9.68 -13.10 3.16
C HIS A 225 -9.17 -14.18 4.12
N PRO A 226 -7.98 -14.77 3.87
CA PRO A 226 -7.59 -16.04 4.45
C PRO A 226 -7.30 -16.03 5.94
N PHE A 227 -7.17 -14.89 6.58
CA PHE A 227 -6.79 -14.77 7.98
C PHE A 227 -7.93 -14.19 8.83
N ASN A 228 -7.94 -14.49 10.14
CA ASN A 228 -8.87 -13.84 11.06
C ASN A 228 -8.61 -12.33 11.18
N ASP A 229 -7.35 -11.90 11.04
CA ASP A 229 -6.90 -10.50 11.08
C ASP A 229 -5.64 -10.34 10.23
N GLY A 230 -5.30 -9.11 9.82
CA GLY A 230 -4.06 -8.78 9.07
C GLY A 230 -4.16 -8.96 7.56
N ASN A 231 -5.32 -9.27 6.98
CA ASN A 231 -5.47 -9.46 5.52
C ASN A 231 -5.10 -8.22 4.72
N GLY A 232 -5.51 -7.03 5.16
CA GLY A 232 -5.15 -5.78 4.49
C GLY A 232 -3.63 -5.52 4.50
N ARG A 233 -2.96 -5.74 5.63
CA ARG A 233 -1.50 -5.62 5.72
C ARG A 233 -0.78 -6.65 4.86
N MET A 234 -1.27 -7.89 4.86
CA MET A 234 -0.75 -8.97 4.01
C MET A 234 -0.93 -8.66 2.53
N SER A 235 -2.09 -8.14 2.10
CA SER A 235 -2.31 -7.77 0.70
C SER A 235 -1.32 -6.72 0.21
N ARG A 236 -0.96 -5.72 1.05
CA ARG A 236 0.03 -4.69 0.71
C ARG A 236 1.47 -5.25 0.68
N LEU A 237 1.83 -6.15 1.59
CA LEU A 237 3.11 -6.88 1.54
C LEU A 237 3.21 -7.75 0.28
N LEU A 238 2.14 -8.48 -0.08
CA LEU A 238 2.08 -9.30 -1.29
C LEU A 238 2.13 -8.45 -2.56
N THR A 239 1.50 -7.28 -2.57
CA THR A 239 1.61 -6.32 -3.69
C THR A 239 3.08 -5.94 -3.91
N THR A 240 3.79 -5.57 -2.84
CA THR A 240 5.22 -5.22 -2.92
C THR A 240 6.07 -6.40 -3.40
N LEU A 241 5.84 -7.60 -2.87
CA LEU A 241 6.56 -8.81 -3.26
C LEU A 241 6.35 -9.15 -4.75
N LEU A 242 5.11 -9.15 -5.19
CA LEU A 242 4.76 -9.48 -6.60
C LEU A 242 5.33 -8.44 -7.58
N LEU A 243 5.24 -7.15 -7.25
CA LEU A 243 5.83 -6.09 -8.06
C LEU A 243 7.35 -6.28 -8.19
N TYR A 244 8.05 -6.56 -7.08
CA TYR A 244 9.51 -6.77 -7.11
C TYR A 244 9.91 -8.00 -7.93
N ARG A 245 9.20 -9.12 -7.76
CA ARG A 245 9.43 -10.34 -8.56
C ARG A 245 9.17 -10.12 -10.06
N SER A 246 8.36 -9.15 -10.39
CA SER A 246 8.06 -8.76 -11.79
C SER A 246 8.93 -7.60 -12.29
N GLY A 247 9.96 -7.17 -11.53
CA GLY A 247 10.91 -6.14 -11.94
C GLY A 247 10.51 -4.69 -11.65
N PHE A 248 9.43 -4.47 -10.89
CA PHE A 248 8.93 -3.13 -10.55
C PHE A 248 9.34 -2.72 -9.13
N PHE A 249 10.47 -2.05 -8.98
CA PHE A 249 11.12 -1.77 -7.70
C PHE A 249 10.75 -0.43 -7.06
N VAL A 250 9.77 0.29 -7.59
CA VAL A 250 9.44 1.64 -7.08
C VAL A 250 9.06 1.64 -5.60
N GLY A 251 8.39 0.60 -5.11
CA GLY A 251 8.02 0.43 -3.70
C GLY A 251 9.20 0.39 -2.73
N LYS A 252 10.43 0.12 -3.23
CA LYS A 252 11.66 0.18 -2.44
C LYS A 252 12.05 1.61 -2.05
N TYR A 253 11.66 2.60 -2.86
CA TYR A 253 12.08 4.00 -2.76
C TYR A 253 10.94 4.95 -2.40
N ILE A 254 9.72 4.59 -2.76
CA ILE A 254 8.48 5.35 -2.53
C ILE A 254 7.44 4.42 -1.93
N SER A 255 6.90 4.77 -0.77
CA SER A 255 5.85 3.98 -0.13
C SER A 255 4.56 3.97 -0.96
N LEU A 256 4.15 2.79 -1.40
CA LEU A 256 2.84 2.56 -2.03
C LEU A 256 1.73 2.70 -0.98
N GLU A 257 1.97 2.22 0.24
CA GLU A 257 1.03 2.27 1.36
C GLU A 257 0.71 3.71 1.76
N ALA A 258 1.70 4.62 1.71
CA ALA A 258 1.46 6.04 1.96
C ALA A 258 0.58 6.68 0.88
N LYS A 259 0.65 6.22 -0.36
CA LYS A 259 -0.25 6.67 -1.43
C LYS A 259 -1.66 6.12 -1.25
N ILE A 260 -1.79 4.85 -0.87
CA ILE A 260 -3.08 4.23 -0.54
C ILE A 260 -3.72 4.94 0.66
N ALA A 261 -2.97 5.17 1.74
CA ALA A 261 -3.46 5.86 2.93
C ALA A 261 -3.96 7.28 2.63
N LYS A 262 -3.30 8.00 1.71
CA LYS A 262 -3.70 9.34 1.29
C LYS A 262 -5.03 9.36 0.53
N ASN A 263 -5.33 8.29 -0.21
CA ASN A 263 -6.52 8.14 -1.05
C ASN A 263 -7.33 6.90 -0.64
N LYS A 264 -7.47 6.69 0.68
CA LYS A 264 -8.08 5.49 1.27
C LYS A 264 -9.50 5.24 0.75
N ASP A 265 -10.27 6.29 0.56
CA ASP A 265 -11.66 6.18 0.08
C ASP A 265 -11.73 5.63 -1.35
N LEU A 266 -10.85 6.09 -2.25
CA LEU A 266 -10.76 5.56 -3.62
C LEU A 266 -10.30 4.09 -3.66
N TYR A 267 -9.43 3.69 -2.72
CA TYR A 267 -9.01 2.30 -2.58
C TYR A 267 -10.21 1.38 -2.26
N TYR A 268 -11.00 1.75 -1.27
CA TYR A 268 -12.16 0.95 -0.88
C TYR A 268 -13.29 1.02 -1.90
N GLU A 269 -13.46 2.15 -2.57
CA GLU A 269 -14.42 2.27 -3.68
C GLU A 269 -14.07 1.33 -4.82
N ALA A 270 -12.81 1.31 -5.27
CA ALA A 270 -12.35 0.41 -6.32
C ALA A 270 -12.50 -1.07 -5.92
N LEU A 271 -12.20 -1.42 -4.66
CA LEU A 271 -12.43 -2.77 -4.14
C LEU A 271 -13.92 -3.14 -4.16
N ALA A 272 -14.79 -2.27 -3.65
CA ALA A 272 -16.23 -2.53 -3.56
C ALA A 272 -16.85 -2.70 -4.95
N GLN A 273 -16.44 -1.89 -5.94
CA GLN A 273 -16.88 -2.03 -7.33
C GLN A 273 -16.45 -3.38 -7.90
N SER A 274 -15.19 -3.78 -7.67
CA SER A 274 -14.65 -5.01 -8.23
C SER A 274 -15.07 -6.29 -7.48
N GLN A 275 -15.57 -6.19 -6.24
CA GLN A 275 -16.08 -7.34 -5.48
C GLN A 275 -17.49 -7.77 -5.88
N ASN A 276 -18.23 -6.93 -6.58
CA ASN A 276 -19.59 -7.25 -6.99
C ASN A 276 -19.58 -8.41 -7.99
N GLY A 277 -20.36 -9.46 -7.72
CA GLY A 277 -20.41 -10.67 -8.56
C GLY A 277 -19.21 -11.60 -8.42
N TRP A 278 -18.31 -11.37 -7.45
CA TRP A 278 -17.09 -12.17 -7.30
C TRP A 278 -17.36 -13.66 -7.04
N HIS A 279 -18.36 -13.99 -6.22
CA HIS A 279 -18.72 -15.39 -5.92
C HIS A 279 -19.23 -16.15 -7.15
N GLU A 280 -19.88 -15.45 -8.06
CA GLU A 280 -20.43 -15.98 -9.29
C GLU A 280 -19.42 -15.98 -10.46
N GLY A 281 -18.20 -15.44 -10.26
CA GLY A 281 -17.21 -15.27 -11.34
C GLY A 281 -17.65 -14.25 -12.39
N ALA A 282 -18.45 -13.28 -12.02
CA ALA A 282 -19.03 -12.24 -12.88
C ALA A 282 -18.59 -10.82 -12.51
N GLU A 283 -17.54 -10.72 -11.71
CA GLU A 283 -16.98 -9.44 -11.26
C GLU A 283 -16.28 -8.67 -12.40
N ASP A 284 -16.32 -7.35 -12.31
CA ASP A 284 -15.46 -6.46 -13.10
C ASP A 284 -14.23 -6.04 -12.29
N VAL A 285 -13.06 -6.62 -12.59
CA VAL A 285 -11.81 -6.33 -11.90
C VAL A 285 -11.11 -5.04 -12.39
N VAL A 286 -11.58 -4.44 -13.48
CA VAL A 286 -10.97 -3.25 -14.10
C VAL A 286 -10.85 -2.06 -13.16
N PRO A 287 -11.85 -1.71 -12.33
CA PRO A 287 -11.71 -0.60 -11.37
C PRO A 287 -10.53 -0.76 -10.42
N PHE A 288 -10.34 -1.96 -9.86
CA PHE A 288 -9.24 -2.21 -8.94
C PHE A 288 -7.88 -2.27 -9.66
N ILE A 289 -7.81 -2.82 -10.87
CA ILE A 289 -6.60 -2.80 -11.70
C ILE A 289 -6.18 -1.35 -11.97
N LYS A 290 -7.09 -0.49 -12.46
CA LYS A 290 -6.81 0.92 -12.74
C LYS A 290 -6.34 1.67 -11.49
N TYR A 291 -6.98 1.43 -10.36
CA TYR A 291 -6.59 2.03 -9.08
C TYR A 291 -5.14 1.65 -8.69
N LEU A 292 -4.81 0.36 -8.71
CA LEU A 292 -3.49 -0.12 -8.30
C LEU A 292 -2.40 0.35 -9.26
N LEU A 293 -2.61 0.26 -10.57
CA LEU A 293 -1.68 0.77 -11.57
C LEU A 293 -1.51 2.29 -11.49
N GLY A 294 -2.59 3.03 -11.26
CA GLY A 294 -2.53 4.48 -10.99
C GLY A 294 -1.66 4.80 -9.77
N THR A 295 -1.77 4.01 -8.70
CA THR A 295 -0.96 4.14 -7.48
C THR A 295 0.52 3.86 -7.76
N VAL A 296 0.83 2.80 -8.51
CA VAL A 296 2.20 2.45 -8.93
C VAL A 296 2.80 3.55 -9.81
N LEU A 297 2.07 4.02 -10.81
CA LEU A 297 2.53 5.11 -11.69
C LEU A 297 2.77 6.41 -10.91
N ALA A 298 1.89 6.75 -9.96
CA ALA A 298 2.08 7.91 -9.10
C ALA A 298 3.32 7.77 -8.20
N ALA A 299 3.68 6.55 -7.79
CA ALA A 299 4.93 6.30 -7.07
C ALA A 299 6.16 6.50 -7.96
N TYR A 300 6.13 6.02 -9.20
CA TYR A 300 7.21 6.26 -10.16
C TYR A 300 7.40 7.75 -10.47
N LYS A 301 6.34 8.51 -10.63
CA LYS A 301 6.41 9.97 -10.83
C LYS A 301 7.04 10.65 -9.62
N ASP A 302 6.61 10.32 -8.39
CA ASP A 302 7.23 10.86 -7.18
C ASP A 302 8.72 10.49 -7.06
N PHE A 303 9.09 9.28 -7.48
CA PHE A 303 10.48 8.85 -7.50
C PHE A 303 11.30 9.74 -8.45
N ALA A 304 10.84 9.95 -9.68
CA ALA A 304 11.51 10.81 -10.67
C ALA A 304 11.65 12.25 -10.15
N ASP A 305 10.60 12.81 -9.55
CA ASP A 305 10.60 14.15 -8.97
C ASP A 305 11.62 14.28 -7.84
N ARG A 306 11.67 13.30 -6.93
CA ARG A 306 12.66 13.30 -5.82
C ARG A 306 14.08 13.13 -6.35
N PHE A 307 14.27 12.28 -7.34
CA PHE A 307 15.59 12.08 -7.94
C PHE A 307 16.09 13.33 -8.64
N ALA A 308 15.25 14.03 -9.39
CA ALA A 308 15.60 15.30 -10.06
C ALA A 308 16.04 16.39 -9.07
N LEU A 309 15.46 16.43 -7.85
CA LEU A 309 15.88 17.34 -6.79
C LEU A 309 17.23 16.98 -6.19
N VAL A 310 17.59 15.70 -6.17
CA VAL A 310 18.88 15.20 -5.67
C VAL A 310 19.99 15.34 -6.73
N GLU A 311 19.64 15.19 -7.99
CA GLU A 311 20.59 15.23 -9.12
C GLU A 311 21.30 16.59 -9.26
N THR A 312 20.58 17.67 -8.99
CA THR A 312 21.18 18.99 -8.95
C THR A 312 21.80 19.21 -7.57
N LYS A 313 23.14 19.29 -7.46
CA LYS A 313 23.85 19.74 -6.24
C LYS A 313 23.53 21.22 -5.94
N LEU A 314 22.27 21.51 -5.76
CA LEU A 314 21.79 22.85 -5.48
C LEU A 314 21.95 23.18 -3.98
N PRO A 315 22.19 24.44 -3.63
CA PRO A 315 22.06 24.91 -2.26
C PRO A 315 20.69 24.52 -1.68
N ALA A 316 20.62 24.28 -0.37
CA ALA A 316 19.38 23.87 0.30
C ALA A 316 18.19 24.80 -0.03
N LEU A 317 18.42 26.09 -0.14
CA LEU A 317 17.41 27.09 -0.51
C LEU A 317 16.81 26.80 -1.90
N GLU A 318 17.66 26.52 -2.88
CA GLU A 318 17.21 26.26 -4.25
C GLU A 318 16.51 24.91 -4.38
N THR A 319 17.00 23.90 -3.66
CA THR A 319 16.33 22.59 -3.58
C THR A 319 14.91 22.72 -3.02
N VAL A 320 14.76 23.47 -1.91
CA VAL A 320 13.44 23.73 -1.30
C VAL A 320 12.58 24.59 -2.23
N ARG A 321 13.15 25.62 -2.89
CA ARG A 321 12.42 26.44 -3.87
C ARG A 321 11.82 25.56 -4.97
N ARG A 322 12.60 24.67 -5.60
CA ARG A 322 12.10 23.75 -6.63
C ARG A 322 11.05 22.78 -6.10
N ALA A 323 11.22 22.28 -4.88
CA ALA A 323 10.20 21.43 -4.24
C ALA A 323 8.87 22.17 -4.05
N THR A 324 8.89 23.48 -3.73
CA THR A 324 7.65 24.28 -3.62
C THR A 324 6.97 24.49 -4.97
N LEU A 325 7.72 24.49 -6.10
CA LEU A 325 7.15 24.58 -7.44
C LEU A 325 6.28 23.35 -7.82
N GLN A 326 6.58 22.20 -7.23
CA GLN A 326 5.82 20.96 -7.46
C GLN A 326 4.52 20.89 -6.66
N LYS A 327 4.28 21.85 -5.76
CA LYS A 327 3.06 21.91 -4.96
C LYS A 327 2.05 22.87 -5.54
N ILE A 328 0.81 22.41 -5.68
CA ILE A 328 -0.34 23.21 -6.07
C ILE A 328 -1.15 23.53 -4.81
N GLY A 329 -1.38 24.83 -4.55
CA GLY A 329 -2.15 25.28 -3.39
C GLY A 329 -1.35 25.28 -2.09
N ARG A 330 -2.01 24.88 -0.98
CA ARG A 330 -1.40 24.87 0.36
C ARG A 330 -0.57 23.61 0.59
N PHE A 331 0.58 23.77 1.25
CA PHE A 331 1.45 22.65 1.64
C PHE A 331 2.08 22.92 3.02
N THR A 332 2.56 21.86 3.65
CA THR A 332 3.20 21.89 4.96
C THR A 332 4.71 21.71 4.85
N LYS A 333 5.44 21.97 5.95
CA LYS A 333 6.85 21.60 6.08
C LYS A 333 7.09 20.10 5.84
N GLN A 334 6.14 19.26 6.27
CA GLN A 334 6.23 17.81 6.10
C GLN A 334 6.15 17.40 4.62
N ASP A 335 5.33 18.09 3.83
CA ASP A 335 5.27 17.88 2.38
C ASP A 335 6.60 18.18 1.70
N ILE A 336 7.27 19.29 2.09
CA ILE A 336 8.59 19.64 1.56
C ILE A 336 9.65 18.67 2.04
N ARG A 337 9.60 18.23 3.30
CA ARG A 337 10.53 17.22 3.81
C ARG A 337 10.42 15.91 3.05
N ALA A 338 9.21 15.51 2.68
CA ALA A 338 8.98 14.32 1.85
C ALA A 338 9.61 14.44 0.46
N LEU A 339 9.65 15.63 -0.13
CA LEU A 339 10.28 15.90 -1.44
C LEU A 339 11.81 16.12 -1.36
N CYS A 340 12.32 16.55 -0.21
CA CYS A 340 13.73 16.87 0.00
C CYS A 340 14.36 15.96 1.09
N PRO A 341 14.41 14.65 0.91
CA PRO A 341 14.88 13.72 1.93
C PRO A 341 16.38 13.87 2.26
N SER A 342 17.16 14.45 1.36
CA SER A 342 18.59 14.72 1.55
C SER A 342 18.87 15.90 2.47
N LEU A 343 17.87 16.76 2.75
CA LEU A 343 18.03 17.94 3.59
C LEU A 343 17.63 17.66 5.04
N SER A 344 18.38 18.24 5.98
CA SER A 344 17.98 18.24 7.40
C SER A 344 16.72 19.09 7.61
N THR A 345 15.95 18.76 8.66
CA THR A 345 14.76 19.55 9.01
C THR A 345 15.09 21.03 9.23
N SER A 346 16.24 21.34 9.86
CA SER A 346 16.71 22.70 10.10
C SER A 346 17.04 23.43 8.80
N ALA A 347 17.64 22.74 7.82
CA ALA A 347 17.92 23.32 6.49
C ALA A 347 16.63 23.65 5.74
N ILE A 348 15.63 22.77 5.79
CA ILE A 348 14.31 23.01 5.19
C ILE A 348 13.61 24.18 5.87
N GLU A 349 13.61 24.25 7.20
CA GLU A 349 13.02 25.37 7.96
C GLU A 349 13.69 26.70 7.64
N SER A 350 15.02 26.72 7.55
CA SER A 350 15.78 27.90 7.16
C SER A 350 15.41 28.35 5.75
N ALA A 351 15.37 27.43 4.80
CA ALA A 351 15.02 27.73 3.41
C ALA A 351 13.57 28.25 3.29
N LEU A 352 12.59 27.59 3.92
CA LEU A 352 11.19 28.06 3.93
C LEU A 352 11.07 29.47 4.54
N ARG A 353 11.82 29.76 5.61
CA ARG A 353 11.85 31.08 6.24
C ARG A 353 12.40 32.14 5.28
N THR A 354 13.46 31.81 4.57
CA THR A 354 14.03 32.70 3.54
C THR A 354 13.04 32.95 2.40
N LEU A 355 12.39 31.89 1.87
CA LEU A 355 11.39 32.04 0.80
C LEU A 355 10.16 32.86 1.21
N VAL A 356 9.79 32.82 2.48
CA VAL A 356 8.76 33.71 3.04
C VAL A 356 9.27 35.15 3.12
N ALA A 357 10.51 35.34 3.58
CA ALA A 357 11.11 36.67 3.70
C ALA A 357 11.32 37.34 2.33
N THR A 358 11.64 36.58 1.29
CA THR A 358 11.78 37.05 -0.11
C THR A 358 10.43 37.25 -0.82
N GLY A 359 9.29 36.91 -0.17
CA GLY A 359 7.96 37.09 -0.76
C GLY A 359 7.58 36.02 -1.78
N GLU A 360 8.36 34.97 -1.94
CA GLU A 360 8.03 33.82 -2.83
C GLU A 360 6.94 32.92 -2.24
N LEU A 361 6.91 32.82 -0.91
CA LEU A 361 5.92 32.07 -0.17
C LEU A 361 5.18 32.96 0.84
N LYS A 362 3.92 32.64 1.09
CA LYS A 362 3.19 33.16 2.25
C LYS A 362 2.96 32.04 3.26
N ARG A 363 3.17 32.37 4.53
CA ARG A 363 2.96 31.46 5.67
C ARG A 363 1.63 31.77 6.34
N GLU A 364 0.85 30.76 6.63
CA GLU A 364 -0.39 30.83 7.41
C GLU A 364 -0.36 29.84 8.58
N GLY A 365 -1.07 30.19 9.67
CA GLY A 365 -1.15 29.37 10.87
C GLY A 365 0.07 29.46 11.79
N ARG A 366 -0.02 28.79 12.95
CA ARG A 366 1.04 28.69 13.96
C ARG A 366 1.20 27.26 14.47
N GLY A 367 2.42 26.90 14.87
CA GLY A 367 2.71 25.58 15.41
C GLY A 367 2.39 24.45 14.40
N ARG A 368 1.60 23.46 14.81
CA ARG A 368 1.24 22.29 14.00
C ARG A 368 0.32 22.61 12.82
N SER A 369 -0.42 23.71 12.85
CA SER A 369 -1.28 24.16 11.75
C SER A 369 -0.60 25.07 10.74
N THR A 370 0.74 25.23 10.80
CA THR A 370 1.49 26.04 9.85
C THR A 370 1.46 25.44 8.47
N CYS A 371 0.98 26.21 7.49
CA CYS A 371 1.04 25.90 6.07
C CYS A 371 1.63 27.06 5.29
N TYR A 372 2.02 26.75 4.06
CA TYR A 372 2.62 27.68 3.10
C TYR A 372 1.88 27.61 1.78
N TYR A 373 1.89 28.69 1.02
CA TYR A 373 1.48 28.71 -0.38
C TYR A 373 2.29 29.73 -1.16
N ARG A 374 2.40 29.51 -2.46
CA ARG A 374 3.15 30.39 -3.34
C ARG A 374 2.38 31.69 -3.57
N LEU A 375 3.10 32.78 -3.51
CA LEU A 375 2.68 34.04 -4.10
C LEU A 375 3.13 33.99 -5.56
N LYS A 376 2.23 34.33 -6.51
CA LYS A 376 2.51 34.28 -7.96
C LYS A 376 3.80 34.98 -8.31
#